data_ed6f23e66c421220b70ce3c177b5f818
#
_entry.id   ed6f23e66c421220b70ce3c177b5f818
#
_cell.length_a   1.000
_cell.length_b   1.000
_cell.length_c   1.000
_cell.angle_alpha   90.00
_cell.angle_beta   90.00
_cell.angle_gamma   90.00
#
_symmetry.space_group_name_H-M   'P 1'
#
loop_
_entity.id
_entity.type
_entity.pdbx_description
1 polymer ?
#
loop_
_entity_poly.entity_id
_entity_poly.type
_entity_poly.pdbx_seq_one_letter_code
_entity_poly.pdbx_strand_id
1 'polypeptide(L)' 'MKYRCVVCDLIYDPELGDPDGGIEPGTPFEKLPDDWVCPVCGVGKEDFEPVEE' A
#
# COMPACT_ATOMS: atom_id res chain seq x y z
N MET A 1 4.14 10.11 -1.57
CA MET A 1 2.95 9.91 -2.39
C MET A 1 2.17 8.72 -1.85
N LYS A 2 0.90 8.90 -1.61
CA LYS A 2 0.06 7.83 -1.08
C LYS A 2 -0.60 7.05 -2.20
N TYR A 3 -1.00 5.82 -1.90
CA TYR A 3 -1.72 4.97 -2.84
C TYR A 3 -3.01 4.48 -2.19
N ARG A 4 -4.06 4.35 -2.98
CA ARG A 4 -5.37 3.94 -2.50
C ARG A 4 -5.77 2.62 -3.14
N CYS A 5 -6.24 1.68 -2.32
CA CYS A 5 -6.82 0.44 -2.82
C CYS A 5 -8.16 0.75 -3.47
N VAL A 6 -8.34 0.34 -4.73
CA VAL A 6 -9.57 0.65 -5.46
C VAL A 6 -10.74 -0.23 -5.01
N VAL A 7 -10.48 -1.25 -4.21
CA VAL A 7 -11.50 -2.19 -3.75
C VAL A 7 -12.06 -1.79 -2.40
N CYS A 8 -11.19 -1.51 -1.42
CA CYS A 8 -11.65 -1.22 -0.06
C CYS A 8 -11.29 0.17 0.44
N ASP A 9 -10.67 1.00 -0.42
CA ASP A 9 -10.29 2.38 -0.08
C ASP A 9 -9.21 2.49 0.99
N LEU A 10 -8.45 1.44 1.25
CA LEU A 10 -7.31 1.52 2.16
C LEU A 10 -6.27 2.46 1.55
N ILE A 11 -5.71 3.33 2.39
CA ILE A 11 -4.63 4.23 1.97
C ILE A 11 -3.31 3.67 2.45
N TYR A 12 -2.38 3.43 1.52
CA TYR A 12 -1.01 3.10 1.88
C TYR A 12 -0.21 4.39 1.96
N ASP A 13 0.25 4.73 3.15
CA ASP A 13 1.07 5.90 3.39
C ASP A 13 2.52 5.46 3.54
N PRO A 14 3.41 5.82 2.59
CA PRO A 14 4.80 5.40 2.68
C PRO A 14 5.49 5.83 3.96
N GLU A 15 5.09 6.96 4.54
CA GLU A 15 5.69 7.44 5.79
C GLU A 15 5.34 6.55 6.97
N LEU A 16 4.19 5.89 6.92
CA LEU A 16 3.76 5.00 8.00
C LEU A 16 4.10 3.54 7.73
N GLY A 17 4.26 3.18 6.45
CA GLY A 17 4.48 1.80 6.07
C GLY A 17 3.28 0.91 6.33
N ASP A 18 3.52 -0.37 6.48
CA ASP A 18 2.47 -1.35 6.78
C ASP A 18 3.03 -2.34 7.79
N PRO A 19 3.02 -1.99 9.09
CA PRO A 19 3.58 -2.88 10.12
C PRO A 19 2.91 -4.24 10.15
N ASP A 20 1.60 -4.30 9.87
CA ASP A 20 0.87 -5.57 9.85
C ASP A 20 1.34 -6.48 8.72
N GLY A 21 1.79 -5.89 7.63
CA GLY A 21 2.36 -6.64 6.50
C GLY A 21 3.87 -6.73 6.53
N GLY A 22 4.52 -6.24 7.60
CA GLY A 22 5.96 -6.30 7.71
C GLY A 22 6.70 -5.23 6.92
N ILE A 23 6.04 -4.14 6.59
CA ILE A 23 6.64 -3.05 5.80
C ILE A 23 7.05 -1.91 6.74
N GLU A 24 8.32 -1.55 6.70
CA GLU A 24 8.84 -0.50 7.55
C GLU A 24 8.33 0.88 7.14
N PRO A 25 8.16 1.80 8.10
CA PRO A 25 7.90 3.20 7.75
C PRO A 25 9.00 3.76 6.86
N GLY A 26 8.62 4.59 5.89
CA GLY A 26 9.57 5.16 4.94
C GLY A 26 9.76 4.32 3.69
N THR A 27 8.98 3.26 3.50
CA THR A 27 9.09 2.41 2.32
C THR A 27 8.15 2.94 1.22
N PRO A 28 8.69 3.40 0.08
CA PRO A 28 7.83 3.84 -1.01
C PRO A 28 7.06 2.67 -1.61
N PHE A 29 5.92 2.97 -2.23
CA PHE A 29 5.04 1.93 -2.76
C PHE A 29 5.76 1.03 -3.77
N GLU A 30 6.59 1.61 -4.63
CA GLU A 30 7.30 0.85 -5.65
C GLU A 30 8.37 -0.08 -5.08
N LYS A 31 8.71 0.08 -3.80
CA LYS A 31 9.65 -0.81 -3.12
C LYS A 31 8.97 -1.98 -2.42
N LEU A 32 7.64 -1.99 -2.41
CA LEU A 32 6.91 -3.11 -1.81
C LEU A 32 7.19 -4.40 -2.58
N PRO A 33 7.24 -5.55 -1.89
CA PRO A 33 7.42 -6.83 -2.59
C PRO A 33 6.30 -7.07 -3.60
N ASP A 34 6.60 -7.82 -4.65
CA ASP A 34 5.59 -8.13 -5.67
C ASP A 34 4.43 -8.94 -5.10
N ASP A 35 4.66 -9.68 -4.03
CA ASP A 35 3.62 -10.46 -3.38
C ASP A 35 2.91 -9.72 -2.25
N TRP A 36 3.22 -8.44 -2.04
CA TRP A 36 2.52 -7.64 -1.05
C TRP A 36 1.07 -7.46 -1.49
N VAL A 37 0.17 -7.59 -0.53
CA VAL A 37 -1.26 -7.45 -0.80
C VAL A 37 -1.86 -6.49 0.21
N CYS A 38 -3.05 -5.97 -0.14
CA CYS A 38 -3.80 -5.09 0.75
C CYS A 38 -4.09 -5.83 2.06
N PRO A 39 -3.74 -5.24 3.22
CA PRO A 39 -3.98 -5.93 4.49
C PRO A 39 -5.46 -6.02 4.88
N VAL A 40 -6.33 -5.31 4.16
CA VAL A 40 -7.76 -5.30 4.46
C VAL A 40 -8.50 -6.27 3.55
N CYS A 41 -8.32 -6.16 2.24
CA CYS A 41 -9.11 -6.96 1.29
C CYS A 41 -8.29 -8.00 0.53
N GLY A 42 -6.96 -7.95 0.61
CA GLY A 42 -6.11 -8.98 0.04
C GLY A 42 -5.80 -8.87 -1.45
N VAL A 43 -6.17 -7.78 -2.10
CA VAL A 43 -5.84 -7.61 -3.50
C VAL A 43 -4.38 -7.19 -3.66
N GLY A 44 -3.82 -7.41 -4.84
CA GLY A 44 -2.42 -7.10 -5.11
C GLY A 44 -2.16 -5.63 -5.38
N LYS A 45 -0.89 -5.32 -5.63
CA LYS A 45 -0.47 -3.93 -5.87
C LYS A 45 -1.13 -3.32 -7.09
N GLU A 46 -1.48 -4.14 -8.09
CA GLU A 46 -2.11 -3.66 -9.32
C GLU A 46 -3.49 -3.05 -9.09
N ASP A 47 -4.08 -3.30 -7.95
CA ASP A 47 -5.38 -2.71 -7.60
C ASP A 47 -5.24 -1.46 -6.74
N PHE A 48 -4.08 -0.86 -6.74
CA PHE A 48 -3.83 0.41 -6.06
C PHE A 48 -3.59 1.51 -7.09
N GLU A 49 -4.04 2.71 -6.76
CA GLU A 49 -3.83 3.88 -7.61
C GLU A 49 -3.17 5.00 -6.80
N PRO A 50 -2.35 5.84 -7.45
CA PRO A 50 -1.73 6.96 -6.76
C PRO A 50 -2.76 7.99 -6.34
N VAL A 51 -2.56 8.55 -5.15
CA VAL A 51 -3.43 9.59 -4.62
C VAL A 51 -2.61 10.87 -4.50
N GLU A 52 -3.04 11.91 -5.18
CA GLU A 52 -2.41 13.23 -5.06
C GLU A 52 -3.03 13.96 -3.88
N GLU A 53 -2.17 14.64 -3.13
CA GLU A 53 -2.61 15.43 -1.99
C GLU A 53 -2.33 16.87 -2.16
#